data_dce94b2127526af778f8fc338f00f029
#
_entry.id   dce94b2127526af778f8fc338f00f029
#
_cell.length_a   1.000
_cell.length_b   1.000
_cell.length_c   1.000
_cell.angle_alpha   90.00
_cell.angle_beta   90.00
_cell.angle_gamma   90.00
#
_symmetry.space_group_name_H-M   'P 1'
#
loop_
_entity.id
_entity.type
_entity.pdbx_description
1 polymer ?
#
loop_
_entity_poly.entity_id
_entity_poly.type
_entity_poly.pdbx_seq_one_letter_code
_entity_poly.pdbx_strand_id
1 'polypeptide(L)'
;AQDIISGETELAAVPADTDELLISDAGTLKRIDYSLIKTANTPMFSARLSANQSIANNTATTVAFATEHYDTGSDFNVSDYKWTVPETAKYLMNIRLAFDSSAEFYSALSIVKDGTGDIYSVQMGHDEASDSITGTVIASLTATHVYYITAYQSSGGSINLIGNEQQSEFSVFKLIS
;
A
#
# COMPACT_ATOMS: atom_id res chain seq x y z
N ALA A 1 -6.53 -4.13 50.05
CA ALA A 1 -6.03 -4.67 48.79
C ALA A 1 -4.56 -4.27 48.71
N GLN A 2 -3.68 -5.22 48.54
CA GLN A 2 -2.26 -4.95 48.37
C GLN A 2 -2.08 -4.41 46.93
N ASP A 3 -1.53 -3.21 46.83
CA ASP A 3 -1.19 -2.64 45.54
C ASP A 3 0.07 -3.35 45.01
N ILE A 4 -0.12 -4.16 44.00
CA ILE A 4 0.97 -4.99 43.43
C ILE A 4 1.86 -4.17 42.48
N ILE A 5 1.38 -2.98 42.05
CA ILE A 5 2.00 -2.22 40.96
C ILE A 5 2.81 -1.02 41.48
N SER A 6 2.31 -0.28 42.50
CA SER A 6 2.91 1.00 42.89
C SER A 6 4.28 0.90 43.61
N GLY A 7 4.70 -0.29 43.99
CA GLY A 7 5.99 -0.53 44.63
C GLY A 7 7.07 -1.09 43.70
N GLU A 8 6.73 -1.36 42.45
CA GLU A 8 7.67 -1.97 41.49
C GLU A 8 8.45 -0.90 40.72
N THR A 9 9.62 -1.27 40.22
CA THR A 9 10.44 -0.40 39.39
C THR A 9 9.82 -0.24 38.02
N GLU A 10 9.69 1.01 37.55
CA GLU A 10 9.19 1.30 36.21
C GLU A 10 10.07 0.64 35.13
N LEU A 11 9.44 -0.01 34.15
CA LEU A 11 10.11 -0.46 32.95
C LEU A 11 10.37 0.74 32.03
N ALA A 12 11.62 1.20 31.98
CA ALA A 12 12.05 2.37 31.21
C ALA A 12 12.38 2.05 29.73
N ALA A 13 12.06 0.86 29.25
CA ALA A 13 12.31 0.41 27.87
C ALA A 13 11.03 -0.19 27.26
N VAL A 14 11.01 -0.29 25.93
CA VAL A 14 9.93 -1.01 25.23
C VAL A 14 9.95 -2.47 25.67
N PRO A 15 8.83 -3.06 26.11
CA PRO A 15 8.78 -4.47 26.49
C PRO A 15 9.26 -5.39 25.37
N ALA A 16 9.98 -6.45 25.72
CA ALA A 16 10.31 -7.51 24.78
C ALA A 16 9.06 -8.33 24.44
N ASP A 17 9.03 -8.98 23.28
CA ASP A 17 7.89 -9.79 22.84
C ASP A 17 7.52 -10.93 23.79
N THR A 18 8.50 -11.38 24.58
CA THR A 18 8.36 -12.43 25.60
C THR A 18 7.98 -11.90 26.97
N ASP A 19 7.93 -10.58 27.17
CA ASP A 19 7.48 -10.00 28.43
C ASP A 19 5.99 -10.27 28.65
N GLU A 20 5.62 -10.59 29.86
CA GLU A 20 4.24 -10.99 30.21
C GLU A 20 3.55 -9.93 31.04
N LEU A 21 2.26 -9.70 30.75
CA LEU A 21 1.39 -8.84 31.54
C LEU A 21 0.30 -9.68 32.18
N LEU A 22 -0.15 -9.24 33.35
CA LEU A 22 -1.30 -9.82 34.04
C LEU A 22 -2.58 -9.15 33.56
N ILE A 23 -3.56 -9.94 33.15
CA ILE A 23 -4.89 -9.48 32.77
C ILE A 23 -5.97 -10.22 33.54
N SER A 24 -7.12 -9.59 33.73
CA SER A 24 -8.33 -10.25 34.21
C SER A 24 -9.21 -10.62 33.01
N ASP A 25 -9.38 -11.91 32.77
CA ASP A 25 -10.25 -12.46 31.74
C ASP A 25 -11.48 -13.11 32.42
N ALA A 26 -12.63 -12.47 32.28
CA ALA A 26 -13.88 -12.89 32.92
C ALA A 26 -13.75 -13.19 34.46
N GLY A 27 -12.93 -12.38 35.16
CA GLY A 27 -12.70 -12.52 36.59
C GLY A 27 -11.60 -13.53 36.96
N THR A 28 -10.98 -14.18 35.98
CA THR A 28 -9.83 -15.08 36.17
C THR A 28 -8.54 -14.35 35.81
N LEU A 29 -7.56 -14.36 36.72
CA LEU A 29 -6.25 -13.77 36.47
C LEU A 29 -5.48 -14.66 35.50
N LYS A 30 -5.04 -14.07 34.37
CA LYS A 30 -4.23 -14.71 33.35
C LYS A 30 -3.03 -13.86 33.01
N ARG A 31 -2.02 -14.47 32.42
CA ARG A 31 -0.91 -13.75 31.80
C ARG A 31 -1.05 -13.73 30.27
N ILE A 32 -0.56 -12.67 29.66
CA ILE A 32 -0.52 -12.50 28.22
C ILE A 32 0.85 -11.97 27.81
N ASP A 33 1.45 -12.53 26.78
CA ASP A 33 2.70 -12.03 26.22
C ASP A 33 2.49 -10.67 25.53
N TYR A 34 3.46 -9.78 25.66
CA TYR A 34 3.42 -8.46 25.02
C TYR A 34 3.24 -8.55 23.49
N SER A 35 3.82 -9.58 22.86
CA SER A 35 3.64 -9.86 21.44
C SER A 35 2.18 -9.95 20.99
N LEU A 36 1.28 -10.36 21.89
CA LEU A 36 -0.16 -10.52 21.59
C LEU A 36 -0.98 -9.24 21.77
N ILE A 37 -0.42 -8.23 22.42
CA ILE A 37 -1.12 -6.95 22.67
C ILE A 37 -0.52 -5.79 21.90
N LYS A 38 0.74 -5.88 21.47
CA LYS A 38 1.31 -4.85 20.60
C LYS A 38 0.64 -4.93 19.22
N THR A 39 0.16 -3.79 18.74
CA THR A 39 -0.37 -3.70 17.39
C THR A 39 0.76 -3.36 16.40
N ALA A 40 1.00 -4.20 15.43
CA ALA A 40 1.82 -3.85 14.29
C ALA A 40 0.91 -3.26 13.19
N ASN A 41 1.36 -2.19 12.53
CA ASN A 41 0.65 -1.66 11.35
C ASN A 41 0.92 -2.55 10.14
N THR A 42 0.43 -3.78 10.20
CA THR A 42 0.56 -4.80 9.15
C THR A 42 -0.83 -5.34 8.79
N PRO A 43 -1.06 -5.80 7.57
CA PRO A 43 -0.11 -5.83 6.44
C PRO A 43 0.13 -4.46 5.80
N MET A 44 1.30 -4.30 5.22
CA MET A 44 1.68 -3.14 4.40
C MET A 44 2.68 -3.55 3.35
N PHE A 45 2.64 -2.92 2.18
CA PHE A 45 3.66 -3.08 1.15
C PHE A 45 3.93 -1.78 0.41
N SER A 46 5.08 -1.72 -0.25
CA SER A 46 5.42 -0.72 -1.25
C SER A 46 6.19 -1.38 -2.38
N ALA A 47 5.76 -1.13 -3.60
CA ALA A 47 6.40 -1.61 -4.81
C ALA A 47 6.55 -0.49 -5.84
N ARG A 48 7.59 -0.57 -6.67
CA ARG A 48 7.96 0.44 -7.66
C ARG A 48 8.33 -0.16 -9.00
N LEU A 49 8.36 0.68 -10.04
CA LEU A 49 8.93 0.29 -11.31
C LEU A 49 10.44 0.09 -11.18
N SER A 50 10.96 -1.00 -11.74
CA SER A 50 12.41 -1.28 -11.81
C SER A 50 13.10 -0.57 -12.96
N ALA A 51 12.35 -0.21 -14.01
CA ALA A 51 12.81 0.45 -15.22
C ALA A 51 11.67 1.21 -15.88
N ASN A 52 11.96 2.09 -16.83
CA ASN A 52 10.93 2.78 -17.60
C ASN A 52 9.99 1.77 -18.29
N GLN A 53 8.69 2.05 -18.20
CA GLN A 53 7.65 1.27 -18.85
C GLN A 53 6.93 2.10 -19.91
N SER A 54 6.89 1.61 -21.14
CA SER A 54 6.15 2.28 -22.22
C SER A 54 4.65 2.08 -22.07
N ILE A 55 3.91 3.20 -22.12
CA ILE A 55 2.43 3.24 -22.10
C ILE A 55 1.96 3.66 -23.48
N ALA A 56 1.21 2.79 -24.13
CA ALA A 56 0.66 3.04 -25.46
C ALA A 56 -0.41 4.13 -25.42
N ASN A 57 -0.50 4.91 -26.50
CA ASN A 57 -1.52 5.94 -26.65
C ASN A 57 -2.93 5.36 -26.61
N ASN A 58 -3.83 6.00 -25.86
CA ASN A 58 -5.24 5.63 -25.72
C ASN A 58 -5.48 4.18 -25.25
N THR A 59 -4.54 3.62 -24.44
CA THR A 59 -4.65 2.25 -23.97
C THR A 59 -4.36 2.20 -22.47
N ALA A 60 -5.29 1.66 -21.69
CA ALA A 60 -5.04 1.35 -20.28
C ALA A 60 -4.06 0.18 -20.19
N THR A 61 -2.95 0.41 -19.52
CA THR A 61 -1.85 -0.56 -19.39
C THR A 61 -1.58 -0.85 -17.93
N THR A 62 -1.48 -2.12 -17.54
CA THR A 62 -1.09 -2.50 -16.18
C THR A 62 0.31 -1.99 -15.87
N VAL A 63 0.48 -1.34 -14.72
CA VAL A 63 1.77 -0.82 -14.29
C VAL A 63 2.60 -1.95 -13.66
N ALA A 64 3.80 -2.15 -14.20
CA ALA A 64 4.68 -3.27 -13.86
C ALA A 64 5.56 -2.94 -12.64
N PHE A 65 4.99 -2.82 -11.46
CA PHE A 65 5.74 -2.62 -10.22
C PHE A 65 6.54 -3.87 -9.85
N ALA A 66 7.69 -4.05 -10.47
CA ALA A 66 8.50 -5.26 -10.39
C ALA A 66 9.53 -5.27 -9.25
N THR A 67 9.62 -4.21 -8.46
CA THR A 67 10.56 -4.12 -7.34
C THR A 67 9.82 -3.80 -6.07
N GLU A 68 9.83 -4.70 -5.12
CA GLU A 68 9.34 -4.44 -3.77
C GLU A 68 10.35 -3.62 -2.97
N HIS A 69 9.87 -2.63 -2.24
CA HIS A 69 10.61 -1.93 -1.22
C HIS A 69 10.49 -2.64 0.13
N TYR A 70 9.28 -3.03 0.44
CA TYR A 70 8.92 -3.94 1.53
C TYR A 70 7.55 -4.54 1.24
N ASP A 71 7.34 -5.76 1.74
CA ASP A 71 6.05 -6.44 1.79
C ASP A 71 6.01 -7.32 3.06
N THR A 72 5.26 -6.89 4.07
CA THR A 72 5.25 -7.55 5.38
C THR A 72 4.43 -8.84 5.40
N GLY A 73 3.54 -9.03 4.45
CA GLY A 73 2.64 -10.17 4.34
C GLY A 73 2.97 -11.10 3.17
N SER A 74 3.86 -10.70 2.27
CA SER A 74 4.07 -11.34 0.96
C SER A 74 2.76 -11.41 0.16
N ASP A 75 1.99 -10.33 0.21
CA ASP A 75 0.66 -10.23 -0.39
C ASP A 75 0.68 -9.58 -1.79
N PHE A 76 1.80 -8.96 -2.17
CA PHE A 76 2.03 -8.39 -3.49
C PHE A 76 2.85 -9.36 -4.36
N ASN A 77 2.40 -9.61 -5.57
CA ASN A 77 3.06 -10.50 -6.52
C ASN A 77 3.75 -9.69 -7.64
N VAL A 78 5.06 -9.63 -7.61
CA VAL A 78 5.89 -8.92 -8.62
C VAL A 78 5.86 -9.55 -10.01
N SER A 79 5.32 -10.77 -10.17
CA SER A 79 5.27 -11.45 -11.47
C SER A 79 4.04 -11.04 -12.30
N ASP A 80 2.94 -10.68 -11.65
CA ASP A 80 1.71 -10.22 -12.29
C ASP A 80 1.28 -8.82 -11.84
N TYR A 81 2.08 -8.19 -10.92
CA TYR A 81 1.90 -6.83 -10.43
C TYR A 81 0.59 -6.60 -9.68
N LYS A 82 0.12 -7.64 -8.99
CA LYS A 82 -1.14 -7.65 -8.28
C LYS A 82 -0.94 -7.78 -6.77
N TRP A 83 -1.79 -7.11 -6.04
CA TRP A 83 -1.89 -7.23 -4.60
C TRP A 83 -3.16 -7.97 -4.19
N THR A 84 -3.01 -8.99 -3.36
CA THR A 84 -4.12 -9.74 -2.77
C THR A 84 -4.40 -9.22 -1.37
N VAL A 85 -5.62 -8.80 -1.09
CA VAL A 85 -6.03 -8.33 0.24
C VAL A 85 -5.93 -9.47 1.25
N PRO A 86 -5.05 -9.41 2.26
CA PRO A 86 -4.86 -10.53 3.19
C PRO A 86 -5.99 -10.68 4.21
N GLU A 87 -6.62 -9.58 4.60
CA GLU A 87 -7.73 -9.57 5.56
C GLU A 87 -8.73 -8.47 5.27
N THR A 88 -9.99 -8.67 5.67
CA THR A 88 -11.03 -7.65 5.52
C THR A 88 -10.79 -6.51 6.50
N ALA A 89 -10.45 -5.34 6.00
CA ALA A 89 -10.11 -4.15 6.79
C ALA A 89 -10.25 -2.86 5.97
N LYS A 90 -9.95 -1.72 6.60
CA LYS A 90 -9.73 -0.45 5.91
C LYS A 90 -8.26 -0.32 5.54
N TYR A 91 -8.01 0.11 4.31
CA TYR A 91 -6.67 0.31 3.78
C TYR A 91 -6.53 1.71 3.20
N LEU A 92 -5.38 2.32 3.42
CA LEU A 92 -4.92 3.48 2.67
C LEU A 92 -4.07 2.98 1.51
N MET A 93 -4.45 3.32 0.28
CA MET A 93 -3.68 3.06 -0.93
C MET A 93 -3.16 4.39 -1.45
N ASN A 94 -1.87 4.45 -1.74
CA ASN A 94 -1.22 5.62 -2.32
C ASN A 94 -0.45 5.20 -3.56
N ILE A 95 -0.71 5.89 -4.67
CA ILE A 95 -0.10 5.60 -5.96
C ILE A 95 0.45 6.90 -6.54
N ARG A 96 1.65 6.85 -7.07
CA ARG A 96 2.24 7.90 -7.88
C ARG A 96 2.74 7.30 -9.18
N LEU A 97 2.44 7.96 -10.29
CA LEU A 97 2.97 7.63 -11.62
C LEU A 97 3.61 8.88 -12.22
N ALA A 98 4.87 8.81 -12.58
CA ALA A 98 5.59 9.89 -13.24
C ALA A 98 5.77 9.55 -14.71
N PHE A 99 5.36 10.46 -15.58
CA PHE A 99 5.44 10.31 -17.04
C PHE A 99 6.63 11.11 -17.59
N ASP A 100 7.30 10.55 -18.56
CA ASP A 100 8.35 11.20 -19.35
C ASP A 100 7.77 11.56 -20.71
N SER A 101 7.30 12.81 -20.83
CA SER A 101 6.73 13.37 -22.05
C SER A 101 7.36 14.71 -22.36
N SER A 102 7.44 15.06 -23.63
CA SER A 102 7.90 16.35 -24.09
C SER A 102 6.78 17.25 -24.65
N ALA A 103 5.54 16.82 -24.50
CA ALA A 103 4.37 17.51 -25.05
C ALA A 103 3.21 17.46 -24.03
N GLU A 104 2.24 18.34 -24.22
CA GLU A 104 0.97 18.31 -23.50
C GLU A 104 0.26 16.97 -23.74
N PHE A 105 -0.31 16.39 -22.70
CA PHE A 105 -1.07 15.13 -22.78
C PHE A 105 -2.07 15.02 -21.64
N TYR A 106 -2.94 14.04 -21.75
CA TYR A 106 -3.88 13.67 -20.70
C TYR A 106 -3.49 12.29 -20.17
N SER A 107 -3.53 12.13 -18.86
CA SER A 107 -3.30 10.83 -18.21
C SER A 107 -4.41 10.44 -17.27
N ALA A 108 -4.53 9.14 -17.02
CA ALA A 108 -5.33 8.59 -15.95
C ALA A 108 -4.56 7.50 -15.21
N LEU A 109 -4.81 7.43 -13.91
CA LEU A 109 -4.39 6.38 -13.01
C LEU A 109 -5.66 5.72 -12.49
N SER A 110 -5.74 4.38 -12.56
CA SER A 110 -6.86 3.64 -11.96
C SER A 110 -6.38 2.55 -11.03
N ILE A 111 -7.11 2.37 -9.92
CA ILE A 111 -7.03 1.17 -9.08
C ILE A 111 -8.11 0.22 -9.59
N VAL A 112 -7.71 -0.92 -10.08
CA VAL A 112 -8.58 -1.91 -10.68
C VAL A 112 -8.75 -3.09 -9.73
N LYS A 113 -10.01 -3.48 -9.49
CA LYS A 113 -10.31 -4.76 -8.85
C LYS A 113 -10.41 -5.83 -9.92
N ASP A 114 -9.61 -6.89 -9.79
CA ASP A 114 -9.59 -8.00 -10.74
C ASP A 114 -10.99 -8.61 -10.91
N GLY A 115 -11.39 -8.83 -12.16
CA GLY A 115 -12.70 -9.35 -12.52
C GLY A 115 -13.88 -8.37 -12.34
N THR A 116 -13.66 -7.13 -11.90
CA THR A 116 -14.74 -6.13 -11.68
C THR A 116 -14.53 -4.85 -12.47
N GLY A 117 -13.30 -4.35 -12.54
CA GLY A 117 -12.95 -3.07 -13.17
C GLY A 117 -12.49 -2.01 -12.17
N ASP A 118 -12.46 -0.75 -12.62
CA ASP A 118 -11.97 0.38 -11.83
C ASP A 118 -12.82 0.61 -10.58
N ILE A 119 -12.17 0.67 -9.43
CA ILE A 119 -12.79 1.07 -8.16
C ILE A 119 -12.47 2.52 -7.79
N TYR A 120 -11.41 3.06 -8.36
CA TYR A 120 -10.96 4.44 -8.19
C TYR A 120 -10.17 4.86 -9.43
N SER A 121 -10.42 6.06 -9.90
CA SER A 121 -9.66 6.64 -11.01
C SER A 121 -9.46 8.12 -10.76
N VAL A 122 -8.28 8.61 -11.08
CA VAL A 122 -7.94 10.03 -11.13
C VAL A 122 -7.41 10.35 -12.52
N GLN A 123 -7.76 11.54 -13.00
CA GLN A 123 -7.43 12.00 -14.34
C GLN A 123 -6.79 13.38 -14.25
N MET A 124 -5.81 13.63 -15.10
CA MET A 124 -5.05 14.88 -15.11
C MET A 124 -4.67 15.27 -16.54
N GLY A 125 -4.81 16.56 -16.86
CA GLY A 125 -4.17 17.16 -18.01
C GLY A 125 -2.77 17.64 -17.62
N HIS A 126 -1.80 17.44 -18.49
CA HIS A 126 -0.43 17.84 -18.31
C HIS A 126 -0.08 18.88 -19.38
N ASP A 127 0.48 19.99 -18.96
CA ASP A 127 0.87 21.12 -19.82
C ASP A 127 2.39 21.28 -19.93
N GLU A 128 3.16 20.43 -19.23
CA GLU A 128 4.62 20.43 -19.22
C GLU A 128 5.18 19.03 -19.42
N ALA A 129 6.46 18.97 -19.77
CA ALA A 129 7.23 17.75 -19.88
C ALA A 129 7.52 17.15 -18.49
N SER A 130 7.47 15.83 -18.37
CA SER A 130 7.82 15.08 -17.14
C SER A 130 6.94 15.41 -15.94
N ASP A 131 5.66 15.12 -16.02
CA ASP A 131 4.69 15.37 -14.95
C ASP A 131 4.25 14.08 -14.26
N SER A 132 3.63 14.21 -13.10
CA SER A 132 3.19 13.06 -12.29
C SER A 132 1.73 13.18 -11.87
N ILE A 133 1.04 12.04 -11.85
CA ILE A 133 -0.30 11.88 -11.30
C ILE A 133 -0.23 11.09 -10.00
N THR A 134 -0.94 11.54 -8.98
CA THR A 134 -0.99 10.89 -7.68
C THR A 134 -2.44 10.59 -7.31
N GLY A 135 -2.67 9.39 -6.82
CA GLY A 135 -3.95 8.96 -6.27
C GLY A 135 -3.78 8.45 -4.84
N THR A 136 -4.65 8.93 -3.95
CA THR A 136 -4.71 8.44 -2.56
C THR A 136 -6.15 8.13 -2.22
N VAL A 137 -6.42 6.92 -1.73
CA VAL A 137 -7.76 6.49 -1.36
C VAL A 137 -7.74 5.66 -0.07
N ILE A 138 -8.76 5.85 0.74
CA ILE A 138 -9.06 4.96 1.87
C ILE A 138 -10.30 4.16 1.49
N ALA A 139 -10.19 2.83 1.51
CA ALA A 139 -11.28 1.94 1.16
C ALA A 139 -11.42 0.78 2.15
N SER A 140 -12.67 0.32 2.36
CA SER A 140 -12.93 -0.95 3.02
C SER A 140 -12.80 -2.06 1.99
N LEU A 141 -11.81 -2.93 2.18
CA LEU A 141 -11.49 -4.01 1.25
C LEU A 141 -11.77 -5.37 1.91
N THR A 142 -12.17 -6.33 1.09
CA THR A 142 -12.50 -7.69 1.54
C THR A 142 -11.31 -8.61 1.28
N ALA A 143 -10.99 -9.47 2.22
CA ALA A 143 -9.96 -10.50 2.08
C ALA A 143 -10.11 -11.29 0.77
N THR A 144 -9.00 -11.70 0.18
CA THR A 144 -8.87 -12.44 -1.08
C THR A 144 -9.21 -11.67 -2.36
N HIS A 145 -9.74 -10.44 -2.26
CA HIS A 145 -9.87 -9.61 -3.45
C HIS A 145 -8.49 -9.17 -3.95
N VAL A 146 -8.34 -9.08 -5.27
CA VAL A 146 -7.09 -8.75 -5.93
C VAL A 146 -7.18 -7.39 -6.59
N TYR A 147 -6.14 -6.58 -6.43
CA TYR A 147 -6.07 -5.22 -6.97
C TYR A 147 -4.76 -4.99 -7.71
N TYR A 148 -4.82 -4.18 -8.76
CA TYR A 148 -3.65 -3.74 -9.52
C TYR A 148 -3.87 -2.32 -10.05
N ILE A 149 -2.82 -1.71 -10.55
CA ILE A 149 -2.83 -0.34 -11.04
C ILE A 149 -2.74 -0.35 -12.56
N THR A 150 -3.55 0.50 -13.21
CA THR A 150 -3.39 0.81 -14.63
C THR A 150 -3.04 2.27 -14.84
N ALA A 151 -2.25 2.52 -15.87
CA ALA A 151 -1.96 3.83 -16.41
C ALA A 151 -2.56 3.97 -17.81
N TYR A 152 -3.08 5.16 -18.10
CA TYR A 152 -3.58 5.56 -19.41
C TYR A 152 -2.99 6.90 -19.80
N GLN A 153 -2.80 7.13 -21.09
CA GLN A 153 -2.38 8.44 -21.60
C GLN A 153 -2.89 8.67 -23.04
N SER A 154 -2.98 9.93 -23.47
CA SER A 154 -3.45 10.35 -24.79
C SER A 154 -2.56 11.42 -25.43
N SER A 155 -1.25 11.16 -25.49
CA SER A 155 -0.26 12.07 -26.08
C SER A 155 -0.16 12.02 -27.61
N GLY A 156 -0.85 11.07 -28.24
CA GLY A 156 -0.74 10.81 -29.68
C GLY A 156 0.33 9.79 -30.05
N GLY A 157 1.23 9.41 -29.14
CA GLY A 157 2.25 8.39 -29.27
C GLY A 157 2.44 7.61 -27.98
N SER A 158 3.39 6.68 -27.95
CA SER A 158 3.77 6.04 -26.68
C SER A 158 4.65 6.97 -25.87
N ILE A 159 4.41 7.04 -24.55
CA ILE A 159 5.29 7.72 -23.59
C ILE A 159 5.66 6.75 -22.46
N ASN A 160 6.74 7.06 -21.73
CA ASN A 160 7.19 6.20 -20.64
C ASN A 160 6.65 6.65 -19.30
N LEU A 161 6.30 5.68 -18.45
CA LEU A 161 6.40 5.85 -17.00
C LEU A 161 7.87 5.78 -16.59
N ILE A 162 8.29 6.64 -15.69
CA ILE A 162 9.67 6.71 -15.22
C ILE A 162 9.88 5.68 -14.13
N GLY A 163 10.77 4.73 -14.39
CA GLY A 163 11.15 3.64 -13.51
C GLY A 163 12.47 3.88 -12.81
N ASN A 164 12.54 4.92 -11.98
CA ASN A 164 13.65 5.11 -11.06
C ASN A 164 13.14 5.22 -9.62
N GLU A 165 14.07 5.22 -8.69
CA GLU A 165 13.74 5.36 -7.27
C GLU A 165 12.86 6.58 -7.03
N GLN A 166 11.68 6.39 -6.43
CA GLN A 166 10.77 7.42 -5.93
C GLN A 166 9.88 8.14 -6.97
N GLN A 167 9.84 7.72 -8.23
CA GLN A 167 9.00 8.41 -9.23
C GLN A 167 7.68 7.70 -9.54
N SER A 168 7.68 6.36 -9.64
CA SER A 168 6.45 5.60 -9.81
C SER A 168 6.38 4.49 -8.78
N GLU A 169 5.40 4.59 -7.90
CA GLU A 169 5.25 3.74 -6.71
C GLU A 169 3.79 3.41 -6.44
N PHE A 170 3.55 2.23 -5.90
CA PHE A 170 2.28 1.81 -5.32
C PHE A 170 2.53 1.30 -3.90
N SER A 171 1.88 1.90 -2.92
CA SER A 171 1.97 1.50 -1.51
C SER A 171 0.59 1.34 -0.88
N VAL A 172 0.49 0.39 0.03
CA VAL A 172 -0.74 0.08 0.78
C VAL A 172 -0.41 -0.10 2.25
N PHE A 173 -1.27 0.48 3.09
CA PHE A 173 -1.18 0.38 4.54
C PHE A 173 -2.54 -0.01 5.10
N LYS A 174 -2.59 -1.04 5.93
CA LYS A 174 -3.77 -1.33 6.75
C LYS A 174 -3.94 -0.23 7.79
N LEU A 175 -5.15 0.29 7.91
CA LEU A 175 -5.51 1.20 8.98
C LEU A 175 -5.93 0.41 10.21
N ILE A 176 -5.38 0.78 11.37
CA ILE A 176 -5.79 0.21 12.66
C ILE A 176 -7.22 0.69 12.94
N SER A 177 -8.12 -0.24 13.15
CA SER A 177 -9.53 0.01 13.48
C SER A 177 -9.77 -0.29 14.95
#